data_4f277506e94feb428cd834b7eb0023d0
#
_entry.id   4f277506e94feb428cd834b7eb0023d0
#
_cell.length_a   1.000
_cell.length_b   1.000
_cell.length_c   1.000
_cell.angle_alpha   90.00
_cell.angle_beta   90.00
_cell.angle_gamma   90.00
#
_symmetry.space_group_name_H-M   'P 1'
#
loop_
_entity.id
_entity.type
_entity.pdbx_description
1 polymer ?
#
loop_
_entity_poly.entity_id
_entity_poly.type
_entity_poly.pdbx_seq_one_letter_code
_entity_poly.pdbx_strand_id
1 'polypeptide(L)'
;MTNARYLSILDEIKKKGGDSKSEVADDKVLIIDGLNTFIRCFSAIPTLNDDGAHVGGIVGFLRSVGYAIRTIRPTRTVIVFDGKGGSNRRKKLFPEYKAGRNMSERLNRSYDFNTKEDEHQSMIMQLTRVIDYLDYLPITTITIENIEADDTMAYVTKQILTTSKIVLMSTDKDFLQLKIRMQLVIF
;
A
#
# COMPACT_ATOMS: atom_id res chain seq x y z
N MET A 1 -0.91 9.71 36.73
CA MET A 1 -0.44 10.99 36.15
C MET A 1 -1.50 11.50 35.21
N THR A 2 -1.96 12.70 35.43
CA THR A 2 -3.28 13.21 35.23
C THR A 2 -3.61 13.64 33.79
N ASN A 3 -4.83 13.35 33.37
CA ASN A 3 -5.49 13.77 32.10
C ASN A 3 -5.28 15.27 31.76
N ALA A 4 -5.06 16.12 32.75
CA ALA A 4 -4.84 17.56 32.57
C ALA A 4 -3.57 17.90 31.77
N ARG A 5 -2.51 17.12 31.91
CA ARG A 5 -1.26 17.34 31.15
C ARG A 5 -1.38 16.94 29.67
N TYR A 6 -2.18 15.93 29.38
CA TYR A 6 -2.49 15.52 28.00
C TYR A 6 -3.37 16.55 27.30
N LEU A 7 -4.34 17.10 27.99
CA LEU A 7 -5.22 18.14 27.44
C LEU A 7 -4.46 19.45 27.17
N SER A 8 -3.51 19.84 28.03
CA SER A 8 -2.68 21.03 27.79
C SER A 8 -1.76 20.86 26.58
N ILE A 9 -1.20 19.67 26.36
CA ILE A 9 -0.37 19.37 25.18
C ILE A 9 -1.22 19.40 23.91
N LEU A 10 -2.44 18.84 23.93
CA LEU A 10 -3.36 18.90 22.80
C LEU A 10 -3.80 20.34 22.47
N ASP A 11 -3.99 21.19 23.48
CA ASP A 11 -4.32 22.60 23.28
C ASP A 11 -3.12 23.40 22.75
N GLU A 12 -1.91 23.10 23.19
CA GLU A 12 -0.70 23.69 22.61
C GLU A 12 -0.48 23.26 21.14
N ILE A 13 -0.74 21.99 20.82
CA ILE A 13 -0.65 21.49 19.43
C ILE A 13 -1.72 22.17 18.57
N LYS A 14 -2.94 22.33 19.07
CA LYS A 14 -4.01 23.05 18.36
C LYS A 14 -3.69 24.53 18.17
N LYS A 15 -3.12 25.19 19.16
CA LYS A 15 -2.71 26.61 19.06
C LYS A 15 -1.54 26.82 18.11
N LYS A 16 -0.57 25.89 18.05
CA LYS A 16 0.54 25.93 17.08
C LYS A 16 0.13 25.53 15.66
N GLY A 17 -0.95 24.76 15.50
CA GLY A 17 -1.54 24.39 14.19
C GLY A 17 -2.49 25.44 13.60
N GLY A 18 -2.82 26.50 14.33
CA GLY A 18 -3.88 27.44 13.96
C GLY A 18 -3.46 28.66 13.12
N ASP A 19 -2.18 28.96 12.96
CA ASP A 19 -1.71 30.21 12.32
C ASP A 19 -0.59 30.09 11.29
N SER A 20 -0.40 28.94 10.69
CA SER A 20 0.35 28.85 9.45
C SER A 20 -0.59 28.59 8.28
N LYS A 21 -1.19 29.65 7.73
CA LYS A 21 -1.36 29.76 6.28
C LYS A 21 0.05 29.83 5.66
N SER A 22 0.89 28.83 5.90
CA SER A 22 1.98 28.56 5.00
C SER A 22 1.31 28.22 3.68
N GLU A 23 1.58 28.99 2.64
CA GLU A 23 1.43 28.56 1.26
C GLU A 23 1.83 27.10 1.25
N VAL A 24 0.83 26.20 1.07
CA VAL A 24 1.03 24.75 1.10
C VAL A 24 1.90 24.48 -0.10
N ALA A 25 3.20 24.48 0.12
CA ALA A 25 4.19 24.12 -0.88
C ALA A 25 3.73 22.75 -1.41
N ASP A 26 3.30 22.77 -2.67
CA ASP A 26 2.94 21.65 -3.55
C ASP A 26 2.91 20.28 -2.82
N ASP A 27 1.90 20.07 -1.93
CA ASP A 27 1.78 18.84 -1.13
C ASP A 27 1.61 17.67 -2.08
N LYS A 28 2.69 16.95 -2.34
CA LYS A 28 2.75 15.81 -3.24
C LYS A 28 2.66 14.51 -2.44
N VAL A 29 1.58 13.80 -2.60
CA VAL A 29 1.34 12.53 -1.91
C VAL A 29 1.52 11.36 -2.87
N LEU A 30 2.39 10.42 -2.50
CA LEU A 30 2.54 9.13 -3.18
C LEU A 30 1.63 8.11 -2.49
N ILE A 31 0.70 7.54 -3.24
CA ILE A 31 -0.17 6.46 -2.77
C ILE A 31 0.20 5.18 -3.52
N ILE A 32 0.51 4.13 -2.78
CA ILE A 32 0.97 2.84 -3.31
C ILE A 32 -0.07 1.77 -3.01
N ASP A 33 -0.45 1.02 -4.04
CA ASP A 33 -1.18 -0.23 -3.88
C ASP A 33 -0.22 -1.30 -3.35
N GLY A 34 -0.36 -1.59 -2.05
CA GLY A 34 0.59 -2.43 -1.32
C GLY A 34 0.58 -3.87 -1.81
N LEU A 35 -0.61 -4.48 -1.90
CA LEU A 35 -0.72 -5.88 -2.28
C LEU A 35 -0.35 -6.10 -3.74
N ASN A 36 -0.80 -5.25 -4.65
CA ASN A 36 -0.45 -5.31 -6.07
C ASN A 36 1.07 -5.21 -6.27
N THR A 37 1.71 -4.23 -5.62
CA THR A 37 3.16 -4.06 -5.69
C THR A 37 3.91 -5.26 -5.12
N PHE A 38 3.46 -5.80 -3.97
CA PHE A 38 4.07 -6.95 -3.33
C PHE A 38 3.97 -8.21 -4.20
N ILE A 39 2.78 -8.57 -4.67
CA ILE A 39 2.57 -9.77 -5.48
C ILE A 39 3.43 -9.74 -6.74
N ARG A 40 3.52 -8.59 -7.39
CA ARG A 40 4.36 -8.41 -8.57
C ARG A 40 5.84 -8.64 -8.28
N CYS A 41 6.33 -8.13 -7.17
CA CYS A 41 7.72 -8.34 -6.73
C CYS A 41 7.97 -9.80 -6.34
N PHE A 42 7.06 -10.40 -5.57
CA PHE A 42 7.11 -11.81 -5.18
C PHE A 42 7.17 -12.73 -6.41
N SER A 43 6.38 -12.42 -7.42
CA SER A 43 6.26 -13.25 -8.63
C SER A 43 7.47 -13.17 -9.57
N ALA A 44 8.22 -12.05 -9.58
CA ALA A 44 9.20 -11.76 -10.61
C ALA A 44 10.65 -11.65 -10.12
N ILE A 45 10.88 -11.41 -8.82
CA ILE A 45 12.23 -11.14 -8.29
C ILE A 45 12.86 -12.42 -7.71
N PRO A 46 13.95 -12.94 -8.29
CA PRO A 46 14.52 -14.23 -7.89
C PRO A 46 15.55 -14.11 -6.75
N THR A 47 15.38 -13.16 -5.84
CA THR A 47 16.36 -12.95 -4.76
C THR A 47 16.21 -14.02 -3.68
N LEU A 48 17.32 -14.60 -3.27
CA LEU A 48 17.44 -15.54 -2.17
C LEU A 48 18.18 -14.89 -0.99
N ASN A 49 17.93 -15.37 0.21
CA ASN A 49 18.74 -15.08 1.38
C ASN A 49 19.94 -16.04 1.45
N ASP A 50 20.76 -15.91 2.49
CA ASP A 50 21.98 -16.75 2.68
C ASP A 50 21.65 -18.23 2.89
N ASP A 51 20.44 -18.56 3.35
CA ASP A 51 19.95 -19.93 3.53
C ASP A 51 19.31 -20.51 2.25
N GLY A 52 19.33 -19.77 1.14
CA GLY A 52 18.71 -20.16 -0.12
C GLY A 52 17.19 -20.00 -0.17
N ALA A 53 16.57 -19.41 0.84
CA ALA A 53 15.14 -19.16 0.82
C ALA A 53 14.78 -17.92 -0.03
N HIS A 54 13.68 -18.02 -0.79
CA HIS A 54 13.19 -16.92 -1.60
C HIS A 54 12.73 -15.74 -0.75
N VAL A 55 13.26 -14.55 -1.03
CA VAL A 55 12.93 -13.27 -0.36
C VAL A 55 12.62 -12.16 -1.36
N GLY A 56 12.34 -12.52 -2.60
CA GLY A 56 12.13 -11.58 -3.71
C GLY A 56 10.96 -10.61 -3.47
N GLY A 57 9.93 -11.04 -2.77
CA GLY A 57 8.80 -10.18 -2.40
C GLY A 57 9.23 -9.03 -1.50
N ILE A 58 9.97 -9.32 -0.43
CA ILE A 58 10.48 -8.31 0.52
C ILE A 58 11.42 -7.35 -0.19
N VAL A 59 12.46 -7.90 -0.81
CA VAL A 59 13.53 -7.09 -1.44
C VAL A 59 12.98 -6.24 -2.58
N GLY A 60 12.17 -6.85 -3.43
CA GLY A 60 11.56 -6.15 -4.56
C GLY A 60 10.60 -5.04 -4.12
N PHE A 61 9.76 -5.32 -3.13
CA PHE A 61 8.82 -4.35 -2.58
C PHE A 61 9.55 -3.13 -2.01
N LEU A 62 10.49 -3.34 -1.09
CA LEU A 62 11.24 -2.24 -0.46
C LEU A 62 12.06 -1.43 -1.48
N ARG A 63 12.66 -2.10 -2.47
CA ARG A 63 13.36 -1.42 -3.58
C ARG A 63 12.41 -0.58 -4.42
N SER A 64 11.23 -1.10 -4.76
CA SER A 64 10.23 -0.40 -5.56
C SER A 64 9.70 0.84 -4.84
N VAL A 65 9.37 0.71 -3.54
CA VAL A 65 8.95 1.83 -2.70
C VAL A 65 10.06 2.89 -2.58
N GLY A 66 11.28 2.46 -2.26
CA GLY A 66 12.43 3.37 -2.15
C GLY A 66 12.76 4.06 -3.48
N TYR A 67 12.62 3.37 -4.60
CA TYR A 67 12.82 3.98 -5.93
C TYR A 67 11.71 5.02 -6.23
N ALA A 68 10.45 4.69 -5.94
CA ALA A 68 9.33 5.61 -6.13
C ALA A 68 9.50 6.88 -5.30
N ILE A 69 9.86 6.75 -4.02
CA ILE A 69 10.10 7.90 -3.13
C ILE A 69 11.24 8.78 -3.66
N ARG A 70 12.35 8.19 -4.08
CA ARG A 70 13.50 8.95 -4.63
C ARG A 70 13.16 9.68 -5.93
N THR A 71 12.37 9.04 -6.79
CA THR A 71 12.02 9.58 -8.12
C THR A 71 10.95 10.67 -8.00
N ILE A 72 9.92 10.42 -7.22
CA ILE A 72 8.74 11.29 -7.11
C ILE A 72 9.00 12.43 -6.12
N ARG A 73 9.82 12.19 -5.10
CA ARG A 73 10.09 13.12 -3.99
C ARG A 73 8.79 13.63 -3.35
N PRO A 74 7.95 12.71 -2.84
CA PRO A 74 6.69 13.11 -2.21
C PRO A 74 6.95 13.76 -0.85
N THR A 75 6.01 14.59 -0.39
CA THR A 75 5.98 15.11 0.98
C THR A 75 5.44 14.06 1.95
N ARG A 76 4.57 13.17 1.45
CA ARG A 76 4.01 12.03 2.19
C ARG A 76 3.90 10.80 1.30
N THR A 77 4.12 9.63 1.93
CA THR A 77 3.91 8.32 1.29
C THR A 77 2.85 7.55 2.07
N VAL A 78 1.88 7.03 1.36
CA VAL A 78 0.78 6.22 1.89
C VAL A 78 0.79 4.88 1.16
N ILE A 79 0.77 3.77 1.90
CA ILE A 79 0.63 2.43 1.33
C ILE A 79 -0.70 1.85 1.80
N VAL A 80 -1.50 1.37 0.86
CA VAL A 80 -2.83 0.85 1.14
C VAL A 80 -2.85 -0.65 0.86
N PHE A 81 -3.31 -1.43 1.83
CA PHE A 81 -3.53 -2.86 1.69
C PHE A 81 -5.02 -3.20 1.76
N ASP A 82 -5.39 -4.31 1.13
CA ASP A 82 -6.73 -4.87 1.27
C ASP A 82 -7.02 -5.23 2.72
N GLY A 83 -8.20 -4.87 3.20
CA GLY A 83 -8.66 -5.28 4.52
C GLY A 83 -9.10 -6.75 4.53
N LYS A 84 -9.05 -7.37 5.71
CA LYS A 84 -9.58 -8.72 5.90
C LYS A 84 -11.04 -8.75 5.42
N GLY A 85 -11.33 -9.66 4.49
CA GLY A 85 -12.67 -9.75 3.91
C GLY A 85 -13.05 -8.63 2.93
N GLY A 86 -12.08 -7.87 2.40
CA GLY A 86 -12.32 -6.72 1.52
C GLY A 86 -13.28 -6.99 0.38
N SER A 87 -13.18 -8.15 -0.26
CA SER A 87 -14.08 -8.53 -1.36
C SER A 87 -15.47 -9.03 -0.93
N ASN A 88 -15.72 -9.23 0.37
CA ASN A 88 -16.98 -9.82 0.86
C ASN A 88 -18.21 -9.00 0.47
N ARG A 89 -18.12 -7.67 0.51
CA ARG A 89 -19.22 -6.79 0.09
C ARG A 89 -19.55 -6.96 -1.38
N ARG A 90 -18.54 -6.99 -2.25
CA ARG A 90 -18.74 -7.17 -3.70
C ARG A 90 -19.24 -8.57 -4.02
N LYS A 91 -18.74 -9.61 -3.34
CA LYS A 91 -19.24 -10.99 -3.49
C LYS A 91 -20.69 -11.16 -3.03
N LYS A 92 -21.15 -10.42 -2.01
CA LYS A 92 -22.55 -10.43 -1.60
C LYS A 92 -23.47 -9.81 -2.67
N LEU A 93 -23.01 -8.78 -3.36
CA LEU A 93 -23.76 -8.10 -4.43
C LEU A 93 -23.67 -8.87 -5.77
N PHE A 94 -22.54 -9.49 -6.04
CA PHE A 94 -22.25 -10.23 -7.25
C PHE A 94 -21.41 -11.47 -6.91
N PRO A 95 -22.04 -12.64 -6.72
CA PRO A 95 -21.34 -13.88 -6.28
C PRO A 95 -20.19 -14.31 -7.18
N GLU A 96 -20.26 -14.01 -8.48
CA GLU A 96 -19.21 -14.34 -9.44
C GLU A 96 -18.00 -13.39 -9.40
N TYR A 97 -18.03 -12.36 -8.54
CA TYR A 97 -16.93 -11.41 -8.43
C TYR A 97 -15.63 -12.13 -8.04
N LYS A 98 -14.62 -12.03 -8.91
CA LYS A 98 -13.31 -12.71 -8.79
C LYS A 98 -13.38 -14.26 -8.76
N ALA A 99 -14.52 -14.89 -9.09
CA ALA A 99 -14.64 -16.36 -9.10
C ALA A 99 -13.73 -17.02 -10.14
N GLY A 100 -13.42 -16.32 -11.24
CA GLY A 100 -12.52 -16.81 -12.30
C GLY A 100 -11.03 -16.62 -12.03
N ARG A 101 -10.64 -16.05 -10.88
CA ARG A 101 -9.23 -16.01 -10.48
C ARG A 101 -8.82 -17.40 -10.00
N ASN A 102 -8.42 -18.24 -10.97
CA ASN A 102 -7.90 -19.57 -10.69
C ASN A 102 -6.63 -19.47 -9.84
N MET A 103 -6.74 -19.81 -8.56
CA MET A 103 -5.58 -20.07 -7.69
C MET A 103 -4.83 -21.36 -8.09
N SER A 104 -5.11 -21.89 -9.29
CA SER A 104 -4.55 -23.14 -9.77
C SER A 104 -3.12 -23.00 -10.32
N GLU A 105 -2.73 -21.82 -10.75
CA GLU A 105 -1.39 -21.56 -11.28
C GLU A 105 -0.46 -21.01 -10.21
N ARG A 106 0.83 -21.37 -10.30
CA ARG A 106 1.87 -20.78 -9.47
C ARG A 106 1.98 -19.29 -9.75
N LEU A 107 2.07 -18.49 -8.70
CA LEU A 107 2.25 -17.03 -8.80
C LEU A 107 3.70 -16.68 -9.12
N ASN A 108 4.65 -17.38 -8.46
CA ASN A 108 6.07 -17.11 -8.64
C ASN A 108 6.58 -17.74 -9.91
N ARG A 109 7.24 -16.93 -10.75
CA ARG A 109 7.80 -17.33 -12.04
C ARG A 109 9.33 -17.37 -12.02
N SER A 110 9.93 -16.97 -10.92
CA SER A 110 11.38 -16.78 -10.81
C SER A 110 12.06 -17.73 -9.82
N TYR A 111 11.26 -18.44 -9.02
CA TYR A 111 11.73 -19.41 -8.03
C TYR A 111 10.85 -20.65 -8.04
N ASP A 112 11.48 -21.83 -7.99
CA ASP A 112 10.77 -23.11 -8.08
C ASP A 112 10.49 -23.65 -6.67
N PHE A 113 9.32 -23.34 -6.15
CA PHE A 113 8.84 -23.89 -4.89
C PHE A 113 8.50 -25.38 -5.04
N ASN A 114 8.77 -26.19 -4.02
CA ASN A 114 8.46 -27.62 -4.06
C ASN A 114 6.95 -27.88 -4.23
N THR A 115 6.14 -27.14 -3.46
CA THR A 115 4.67 -27.25 -3.50
C THR A 115 4.04 -25.85 -3.62
N LYS A 116 2.74 -25.82 -3.97
CA LYS A 116 1.96 -24.57 -3.94
C LYS A 116 1.76 -24.06 -2.51
N GLU A 117 1.70 -24.96 -1.56
CA GLU A 117 1.56 -24.62 -0.15
C GLU A 117 2.82 -23.92 0.36
N ASP A 118 4.02 -24.41 -0.02
CA ASP A 118 5.28 -23.75 0.31
C ASP A 118 5.35 -22.33 -0.30
N GLU A 119 4.91 -22.18 -1.56
CA GLU A 119 4.80 -20.87 -2.21
C GLU A 119 3.87 -19.93 -1.44
N HIS A 120 2.69 -20.42 -1.07
CA HIS A 120 1.69 -19.63 -0.35
C HIS A 120 2.18 -19.22 1.05
N GLN A 121 2.78 -20.14 1.79
CA GLN A 121 3.36 -19.86 3.11
C GLN A 121 4.52 -18.85 3.01
N SER A 122 5.39 -19.01 2.02
CA SER A 122 6.46 -18.07 1.76
C SER A 122 5.92 -16.68 1.44
N MET A 123 4.87 -16.60 0.62
CA MET A 123 4.22 -15.34 0.28
C MET A 123 3.65 -14.64 1.51
N ILE A 124 2.90 -15.36 2.35
CA ILE A 124 2.32 -14.82 3.59
C ILE A 124 3.42 -14.33 4.53
N MET A 125 4.45 -15.15 4.76
CA MET A 125 5.57 -14.81 5.63
C MET A 125 6.27 -13.53 5.15
N GLN A 126 6.55 -13.43 3.86
CA GLN A 126 7.20 -12.25 3.28
C GLN A 126 6.32 -11.01 3.36
N LEU A 127 5.01 -11.13 3.10
CA LEU A 127 4.07 -10.02 3.21
C LEU A 127 3.97 -9.52 4.65
N THR A 128 3.85 -10.43 5.62
CA THR A 128 3.85 -10.09 7.05
C THR A 128 5.12 -9.32 7.41
N ARG A 129 6.27 -9.81 6.97
CA ARG A 129 7.54 -9.16 7.25
C ARG A 129 7.67 -7.78 6.58
N VAL A 130 7.10 -7.60 5.40
CA VAL A 130 7.02 -6.27 4.77
C VAL A 130 6.20 -5.32 5.64
N ILE A 131 5.04 -5.74 6.11
CA ILE A 131 4.18 -4.91 6.98
C ILE A 131 4.93 -4.53 8.27
N ASP A 132 5.59 -5.49 8.92
CA ASP A 132 6.43 -5.23 10.10
C ASP A 132 7.49 -4.15 9.82
N TYR A 133 8.16 -4.22 8.66
CA TYR A 133 9.19 -3.22 8.31
C TYR A 133 8.60 -1.83 8.03
N LEU A 134 7.38 -1.75 7.49
CA LEU A 134 6.73 -0.47 7.22
C LEU A 134 6.44 0.31 8.51
N ASP A 135 6.20 -0.37 9.62
CA ASP A 135 5.95 0.26 10.93
C ASP A 135 7.17 1.04 11.46
N TYR A 136 8.37 0.73 10.98
CA TYR A 136 9.62 1.44 11.33
C TYR A 136 9.99 2.56 10.34
N LEU A 137 9.20 2.77 9.29
CA LEU A 137 9.46 3.79 8.28
C LEU A 137 8.50 4.99 8.43
N PRO A 138 8.90 6.19 8.01
CA PRO A 138 8.03 7.37 8.01
C PRO A 138 6.99 7.30 6.87
N ILE A 139 6.23 6.20 6.84
CA ILE A 139 5.22 5.89 5.83
C ILE A 139 3.90 5.63 6.56
N THR A 140 2.80 6.11 5.99
CA THR A 140 1.46 5.81 6.51
C THR A 140 0.94 4.54 5.86
N THR A 141 0.64 3.52 6.66
CA THR A 141 0.00 2.29 6.18
C THR A 141 -1.49 2.32 6.51
N ILE A 142 -2.34 2.00 5.52
CA ILE A 142 -3.80 1.98 5.69
C ILE A 142 -4.32 0.60 5.31
N THR A 143 -5.10 0.02 6.22
CA THR A 143 -5.87 -1.21 6.02
C THR A 143 -7.24 -1.03 6.68
N ILE A 144 -8.34 -1.25 5.94
CA ILE A 144 -9.70 -1.10 6.48
C ILE A 144 -10.45 -2.42 6.31
N GLU A 145 -10.91 -3.01 7.40
CA GLU A 145 -11.64 -4.28 7.37
C GLU A 145 -12.85 -4.22 6.44
N ASN A 146 -13.07 -5.29 5.70
CA ASN A 146 -14.16 -5.47 4.72
C ASN A 146 -14.16 -4.46 3.56
N ILE A 147 -13.06 -3.71 3.36
CA ILE A 147 -12.91 -2.78 2.24
C ILE A 147 -11.67 -3.17 1.43
N GLU A 148 -11.80 -3.15 0.11
CA GLU A 148 -10.66 -3.36 -0.81
C GLU A 148 -9.78 -2.11 -0.87
N ALA A 149 -8.49 -2.30 -1.16
CA ALA A 149 -7.53 -1.20 -1.29
C ALA A 149 -7.99 -0.17 -2.32
N ASP A 150 -8.58 -0.61 -3.44
CA ASP A 150 -9.08 0.26 -4.52
C ASP A 150 -10.10 1.28 -4.02
N ASP A 151 -11.07 0.82 -3.20
CA ASP A 151 -12.11 1.68 -2.63
C ASP A 151 -11.51 2.67 -1.65
N THR A 152 -10.56 2.21 -0.82
CA THR A 152 -9.84 3.05 0.14
C THR A 152 -9.02 4.11 -0.59
N MET A 153 -8.24 3.74 -1.61
CA MET A 153 -7.42 4.65 -2.40
C MET A 153 -8.30 5.68 -3.13
N ALA A 154 -9.43 5.25 -3.71
CA ALA A 154 -10.37 6.14 -4.36
C ALA A 154 -10.97 7.15 -3.38
N TYR A 155 -11.35 6.71 -2.17
CA TYR A 155 -11.89 7.57 -1.13
C TYR A 155 -10.85 8.59 -0.63
N VAL A 156 -9.65 8.13 -0.30
CA VAL A 156 -8.55 8.99 0.16
C VAL A 156 -8.23 10.07 -0.89
N THR A 157 -8.18 9.67 -2.15
CA THR A 157 -7.88 10.58 -3.27
C THR A 157 -8.97 11.62 -3.49
N LYS A 158 -10.25 11.21 -3.45
CA LYS A 158 -11.38 12.10 -3.81
C LYS A 158 -11.90 12.91 -2.63
N GLN A 159 -11.81 12.40 -1.42
CA GLN A 159 -12.47 12.99 -0.25
C GLN A 159 -11.50 13.56 0.78
N ILE A 160 -10.30 12.98 0.91
CA ILE A 160 -9.34 13.39 1.94
C ILE A 160 -8.28 14.34 1.36
N LEU A 161 -7.64 13.95 0.27
CA LEU A 161 -6.50 14.67 -0.31
C LEU A 161 -6.95 15.60 -1.45
N THR A 162 -7.99 16.39 -1.21
CA THR A 162 -8.64 17.21 -2.26
C THR A 162 -7.77 18.33 -2.80
N THR A 163 -6.78 18.79 -2.03
CA THR A 163 -5.87 19.89 -2.39
C THR A 163 -4.46 19.43 -2.77
N SER A 164 -4.12 18.16 -2.50
CA SER A 164 -2.80 17.62 -2.74
C SER A 164 -2.62 17.18 -4.19
N LYS A 165 -1.38 17.22 -4.67
CA LYS A 165 -0.97 16.59 -5.92
C LYS A 165 -0.72 15.10 -5.66
N ILE A 166 -1.48 14.23 -6.29
CA ILE A 166 -1.44 12.80 -6.01
C ILE A 166 -0.71 12.06 -7.11
N VAL A 167 0.18 11.16 -6.70
CA VAL A 167 0.83 10.18 -7.57
C VAL A 167 0.42 8.79 -7.09
N LEU A 168 -0.23 8.02 -7.96
CA LEU A 168 -0.62 6.64 -7.68
C LEU A 168 0.37 5.66 -8.29
N MET A 169 0.75 4.64 -7.51
CA MET A 169 1.57 3.52 -7.95
C MET A 169 0.75 2.23 -7.87
N SER A 170 0.27 1.76 -9.00
CA SER A 170 -0.43 0.48 -9.18
C SER A 170 -0.37 0.06 -10.64
N THR A 171 -0.49 -1.24 -10.92
CA THR A 171 -0.67 -1.77 -12.28
C THR A 171 -2.13 -1.91 -12.66
N ASP A 172 -3.05 -1.63 -11.74
CA ASP A 172 -4.48 -1.72 -12.01
C ASP A 172 -4.96 -0.54 -12.86
N LYS A 173 -5.52 -0.86 -14.03
CA LYS A 173 -6.03 0.14 -14.97
C LYS A 173 -7.31 0.82 -14.50
N ASP A 174 -7.99 0.25 -13.51
CA ASP A 174 -9.21 0.84 -12.98
C ASP A 174 -8.95 2.20 -12.33
N PHE A 175 -7.73 2.44 -11.85
CA PHE A 175 -7.32 3.75 -11.36
C PHE A 175 -7.28 4.86 -12.43
N LEU A 176 -7.25 4.52 -13.72
CA LEU A 176 -7.38 5.50 -14.80
C LEU A 176 -8.73 6.25 -14.78
N GLN A 177 -9.73 5.68 -14.13
CA GLN A 177 -11.04 6.32 -13.93
C GLN A 177 -11.01 7.46 -12.90
N LEU A 178 -9.96 7.56 -12.09
CA LEU A 178 -9.82 8.60 -11.05
C LEU A 178 -9.28 9.94 -11.61
N LYS A 179 -9.56 10.29 -12.80
CA LYS A 179 -9.01 11.30 -13.73
C LYS A 179 -8.81 12.75 -13.22
N ILE A 180 -8.84 13.07 -11.93
CA ILE A 180 -8.75 14.45 -11.46
C ILE A 180 -7.46 14.66 -10.64
N ARG A 181 -6.49 15.37 -11.20
CA ARG A 181 -5.21 15.79 -10.56
C ARG A 181 -4.24 14.66 -10.19
N MET A 182 -4.31 13.53 -10.87
CA MET A 182 -3.46 12.39 -10.59
C MET A 182 -2.47 12.12 -11.70
N GLN A 183 -1.27 11.74 -11.31
CA GLN A 183 -0.29 11.11 -12.17
C GLN A 183 -0.26 9.61 -11.81
N LEU A 184 -0.72 8.75 -12.72
CA LEU A 184 -0.57 7.30 -12.56
C LEU A 184 0.85 6.93 -12.97
N VAL A 185 1.57 6.29 -12.07
CA VAL A 185 2.89 5.72 -12.34
C VAL A 185 2.76 4.22 -12.34
N ILE A 186 2.93 3.61 -13.50
CA ILE A 186 2.97 2.16 -13.69
C ILE A 186 4.45 1.77 -13.72
N PHE A 187 4.90 0.98 -12.77
CA PHE A 187 6.25 0.41 -12.75
C PHE A 187 6.21 -1.06 -13.13
#